data_380f60fd219b4c5b05b04aefd7a0348d
#
_entry.id   380f60fd219b4c5b05b04aefd7a0348d
#
_cell.length_a   1.000
_cell.length_b   1.000
_cell.length_c   1.000
_cell.angle_alpha   90.00
_cell.angle_beta   90.00
_cell.angle_gamma   90.00
#
_symmetry.space_group_name_H-M   'P 1'
#
loop_
_entity.id
_entity.type
_entity.pdbx_description
1 polymer ?
#
loop_
_entity_poly.entity_id
_entity_poly.type
_entity_poly.pdbx_seq_one_letter_code
_entity_poly.pdbx_strand_id
1 'polypeptide(L)'
;LRRQRQMCIRDRLQTSWQILLFGGELSFAYQNIARFGEERESLLISYDQRRKILLAVMLSVVRHFREKGGATPADVIRARLGLPTRIVNDVLYQLVQAGQLIAVPSGDGEREVAFAPAHDTGTLTVYGVLEAVEASGQTTVDLARNAELTRIDRELENLKETARKSQDNVRLVDLL
;
A
#
# COMPACT_ATOMS: atom_id res chain seq x y z
N LEU A 1 53.08 -37.81 4.31
CA LEU A 1 51.86 -38.35 3.64
C LEU A 1 50.53 -38.10 4.42
N ARG A 2 50.48 -38.14 5.78
CA ARG A 2 49.27 -37.86 6.55
C ARG A 2 48.83 -36.38 6.50
N ARG A 3 49.76 -35.42 6.58
CA ARG A 3 49.43 -33.98 6.52
C ARG A 3 48.83 -33.56 5.17
N GLN A 4 49.33 -34.09 4.06
CA GLN A 4 48.81 -33.78 2.72
C GLN A 4 47.36 -34.28 2.52
N ARG A 5 47.01 -35.47 3.06
CA ARG A 5 45.66 -36.01 2.97
C ARG A 5 44.65 -35.15 3.77
N GLN A 6 45.05 -34.63 4.94
CA GLN A 6 44.19 -33.77 5.75
C GLN A 6 43.96 -32.40 5.10
N MET A 7 44.94 -31.82 4.41
CA MET A 7 44.76 -30.58 3.65
C MET A 7 43.78 -30.78 2.49
N CYS A 8 43.89 -31.85 1.70
CA CYS A 8 42.95 -32.10 0.59
C CYS A 8 41.51 -32.32 1.02
N ILE A 9 41.27 -32.94 2.19
CA ILE A 9 39.89 -33.12 2.70
C ILE A 9 39.32 -31.81 3.16
N ARG A 10 40.11 -30.98 3.83
CA ARG A 10 39.69 -29.65 4.32
C ARG A 10 39.36 -28.72 3.16
N ASP A 11 40.17 -28.69 2.13
CA ASP A 11 39.93 -27.85 0.94
C ASP A 11 38.69 -28.30 0.18
N ARG A 12 38.44 -29.61 0.06
CA ARG A 12 37.21 -30.12 -0.56
C ARG A 12 35.96 -29.76 0.23
N LEU A 13 35.98 -29.85 1.55
CA LEU A 13 34.87 -29.44 2.40
C LEU A 13 34.59 -27.94 2.26
N GLN A 14 35.64 -27.11 2.28
CA GLN A 14 35.52 -25.69 2.14
C GLN A 14 34.93 -25.31 0.77
N THR A 15 35.41 -25.90 -0.31
CA THR A 15 34.89 -25.67 -1.66
C THR A 15 33.44 -26.13 -1.79
N SER A 16 33.08 -27.29 -1.22
CA SER A 16 31.70 -27.77 -1.23
C SER A 16 30.76 -26.85 -0.51
N TRP A 17 31.15 -26.29 0.65
CA TRP A 17 30.36 -25.27 1.38
C TRP A 17 30.19 -23.98 0.58
N GLN A 18 31.27 -23.53 -0.07
CA GLN A 18 31.19 -22.32 -0.90
C GLN A 18 30.21 -22.48 -2.07
N ILE A 19 30.25 -23.64 -2.76
CA ILE A 19 29.31 -23.93 -3.85
C ILE A 19 27.88 -24.00 -3.35
N LEU A 20 27.65 -24.63 -2.19
CA LEU A 20 26.33 -24.77 -1.60
C LEU A 20 25.76 -23.40 -1.18
N LEU A 21 26.56 -22.56 -0.53
CA LEU A 21 26.16 -21.21 -0.14
C LEU A 21 25.91 -20.34 -1.37
N PHE A 22 26.78 -20.38 -2.37
CA PHE A 22 26.59 -19.63 -3.62
C PHE A 22 25.34 -20.08 -4.38
N GLY A 23 25.09 -21.40 -4.43
CA GLY A 23 23.85 -21.93 -5.02
C GLY A 23 22.60 -21.48 -4.27
N GLY A 24 22.64 -21.43 -2.95
CA GLY A 24 21.58 -20.90 -2.10
C GLY A 24 21.31 -19.42 -2.35
N GLU A 25 22.36 -18.61 -2.38
CA GLU A 25 22.27 -17.17 -2.70
C GLU A 25 21.71 -16.93 -4.10
N LEU A 26 22.17 -17.69 -5.09
CA LEU A 26 21.69 -17.57 -6.46
C LEU A 26 20.20 -17.95 -6.57
N SER A 27 19.81 -19.04 -5.91
CA SER A 27 18.41 -19.47 -5.85
C SER A 27 17.52 -18.43 -5.16
N PHE A 28 17.98 -17.88 -4.04
CA PHE A 28 17.29 -16.81 -3.33
C PHE A 28 17.16 -15.53 -4.18
N ALA A 29 18.25 -15.11 -4.82
CA ALA A 29 18.25 -13.97 -5.73
C ALA A 29 17.26 -14.15 -6.87
N TYR A 30 17.27 -15.33 -7.51
CA TYR A 30 16.36 -15.65 -8.62
C TYR A 30 14.89 -15.63 -8.20
N GLN A 31 14.57 -16.22 -7.04
CA GLN A 31 13.20 -16.21 -6.51
C GLN A 31 12.69 -14.80 -6.14
N ASN A 32 13.60 -13.90 -5.78
CA ASN A 32 13.25 -12.55 -5.34
C ASN A 32 13.40 -11.47 -6.43
N ILE A 33 13.88 -11.81 -7.65
CA ILE A 33 14.03 -10.83 -8.74
C ILE A 33 12.74 -10.07 -9.01
N ALA A 34 11.59 -10.75 -9.06
CA ALA A 34 10.29 -10.12 -9.27
C ALA A 34 9.94 -9.14 -8.13
N ARG A 35 10.24 -9.50 -6.89
CA ARG A 35 9.98 -8.65 -5.71
C ARG A 35 10.87 -7.40 -5.69
N PHE A 36 12.13 -7.51 -6.08
CA PHE A 36 13.03 -6.35 -6.17
C PHE A 36 12.61 -5.36 -7.27
N GLY A 37 12.03 -5.86 -8.37
CA GLY A 37 11.44 -5.02 -9.42
C GLY A 37 10.24 -4.22 -8.90
N GLU A 38 9.30 -4.88 -8.25
CA GLU A 38 8.10 -4.25 -7.67
C GLU A 38 8.44 -3.24 -6.55
N GLU A 39 9.52 -3.48 -5.78
CA GLU A 39 9.97 -2.55 -4.73
C GLU A 39 10.45 -1.22 -5.30
N ARG A 40 11.19 -1.25 -6.39
CA ARG A 40 11.67 -0.03 -7.06
C ARG A 40 10.53 0.76 -7.71
N GLU A 41 9.58 0.10 -8.34
CA GLU A 41 8.44 0.77 -8.96
C GLU A 41 7.54 1.45 -7.94
N SER A 42 7.32 0.85 -6.76
CA SER A 42 6.50 1.47 -5.71
C SER A 42 7.12 2.73 -5.10
N LEU A 43 8.46 2.84 -5.07
CA LEU A 43 9.18 4.01 -4.56
C LEU A 43 9.19 5.19 -5.55
N LEU A 44 8.96 4.93 -6.84
CA LEU A 44 8.99 5.95 -7.91
C LEU A 44 7.62 6.52 -8.25
N ILE A 45 6.55 6.05 -7.60
CA ILE A 45 5.19 6.56 -7.84
C ILE A 45 5.11 8.01 -7.35
N SER A 46 4.75 8.93 -8.26
CA SER A 46 4.54 10.32 -7.90
C SER A 46 3.37 10.45 -6.91
N TYR A 47 3.38 11.51 -6.11
CA TYR A 47 2.29 11.81 -5.17
C TYR A 47 0.92 11.88 -5.87
N ASP A 48 0.86 12.51 -7.05
CA ASP A 48 -0.35 12.60 -7.86
C ASP A 48 -0.85 11.21 -8.30
N GLN A 49 0.05 10.36 -8.78
CA GLN A 49 -0.29 8.99 -9.18
C GLN A 49 -0.80 8.17 -7.99
N ARG A 50 -0.19 8.33 -6.82
CA ARG A 50 -0.63 7.65 -5.59
C ARG A 50 -2.06 8.04 -5.21
N ARG A 51 -2.42 9.33 -5.30
CA ARG A 51 -3.80 9.82 -5.06
C ARG A 51 -4.80 9.19 -6.03
N LYS A 52 -4.44 9.08 -7.32
CA LYS A 52 -5.27 8.42 -8.35
C LYS A 52 -5.51 6.94 -8.03
N ILE A 53 -4.45 6.21 -7.68
CA ILE A 53 -4.55 4.79 -7.32
C ILE A 53 -5.43 4.62 -6.08
N LEU A 54 -5.25 5.46 -5.07
CA LEU A 54 -6.02 5.43 -3.83
C LEU A 54 -7.52 5.62 -4.11
N LEU A 55 -7.88 6.60 -4.90
CA LEU A 55 -9.27 6.83 -5.30
C LEU A 55 -9.83 5.69 -6.17
N ALA A 56 -9.02 5.13 -7.08
CA ALA A 56 -9.42 4.01 -7.92
C ALA A 56 -9.69 2.73 -7.08
N VAL A 57 -8.86 2.45 -6.08
CA VAL A 57 -9.07 1.35 -5.13
C VAL A 57 -10.35 1.58 -4.34
N MET A 58 -10.52 2.77 -3.75
CA MET A 58 -11.73 3.10 -2.99
C MET A 58 -12.99 2.99 -3.85
N LEU A 59 -12.97 3.53 -5.07
CA LEU A 59 -14.07 3.45 -6.03
C LEU A 59 -14.40 1.99 -6.41
N SER A 60 -13.38 1.13 -6.55
CA SER A 60 -13.58 -0.29 -6.83
C SER A 60 -14.33 -1.00 -5.69
N VAL A 61 -13.97 -0.69 -4.44
CA VAL A 61 -14.64 -1.23 -3.24
C VAL A 61 -16.09 -0.72 -3.15
N VAL A 62 -16.31 0.59 -3.30
CA VAL A 62 -17.66 1.19 -3.25
C VAL A 62 -18.56 0.61 -4.34
N ARG A 63 -18.06 0.44 -5.56
CA ARG A 63 -18.81 -0.17 -6.66
C ARG A 63 -19.22 -1.61 -6.35
N HIS A 64 -18.27 -2.43 -5.91
CA HIS A 64 -18.56 -3.83 -5.57
C HIS A 64 -19.61 -3.92 -4.45
N PHE A 65 -19.45 -3.10 -3.41
CA PHE A 65 -20.37 -3.03 -2.28
C PHE A 65 -21.81 -2.69 -2.72
N ARG A 66 -21.96 -1.77 -3.68
CA ARG A 66 -23.28 -1.37 -4.21
C ARG A 66 -23.89 -2.37 -5.16
N GLU A 67 -23.07 -2.99 -6.02
CA GLU A 67 -23.56 -3.92 -7.04
C GLU A 67 -23.86 -5.31 -6.48
N LYS A 68 -23.00 -5.82 -5.61
CA LYS A 68 -23.06 -7.20 -5.13
C LYS A 68 -23.40 -7.34 -3.64
N GLY A 69 -23.24 -6.24 -2.88
CA GLY A 69 -23.27 -6.30 -1.43
C GLY A 69 -22.05 -7.01 -0.84
N GLY A 70 -21.72 -6.69 0.40
CA GLY A 70 -20.62 -7.34 1.11
C GLY A 70 -19.22 -6.79 0.82
N ALA A 71 -18.22 -7.43 1.44
CA ALA A 71 -16.83 -7.01 1.36
C ALA A 71 -16.17 -7.48 0.06
N THR A 72 -15.22 -6.71 -0.45
CA THR A 72 -14.47 -6.97 -1.69
C THR A 72 -13.14 -7.61 -1.36
N PRO A 73 -12.82 -8.82 -1.85
CA PRO A 73 -11.50 -9.42 -1.71
C PRO A 73 -10.41 -8.61 -2.44
N ALA A 74 -9.18 -8.63 -1.91
CA ALA A 74 -8.07 -7.88 -2.48
C ALA A 74 -7.67 -8.32 -3.90
N ASP A 75 -7.83 -9.61 -4.23
CA ASP A 75 -7.56 -10.18 -5.54
C ASP A 75 -8.52 -9.64 -6.62
N VAL A 76 -9.80 -9.44 -6.28
CA VAL A 76 -10.80 -8.82 -7.17
C VAL A 76 -10.40 -7.38 -7.51
N ILE A 77 -9.93 -6.62 -6.51
CA ILE A 77 -9.46 -5.24 -6.71
C ILE A 77 -8.23 -5.23 -7.64
N ARG A 78 -7.26 -6.12 -7.39
CA ARG A 78 -6.05 -6.27 -8.21
C ARG A 78 -6.36 -6.62 -9.65
N ALA A 79 -7.20 -7.63 -9.85
CA ALA A 79 -7.60 -8.07 -11.19
C ALA A 79 -8.31 -6.96 -11.98
N ARG A 80 -9.12 -6.15 -11.29
CA ARG A 80 -9.85 -5.05 -11.92
C ARG A 80 -8.96 -3.89 -12.32
N LEU A 81 -7.99 -3.52 -11.48
CA LEU A 81 -7.14 -2.35 -11.67
C LEU A 81 -5.84 -2.67 -12.43
N GLY A 82 -5.48 -3.94 -12.58
CA GLY A 82 -4.21 -4.36 -13.20
C GLY A 82 -2.98 -3.89 -12.45
N LEU A 83 -3.10 -3.67 -11.14
CA LEU A 83 -2.02 -3.12 -10.30
C LEU A 83 -1.23 -4.24 -9.60
N PRO A 84 0.08 -4.03 -9.35
CA PRO A 84 0.90 -4.93 -8.56
C PRO A 84 0.31 -5.14 -7.16
N THR A 85 0.42 -6.37 -6.65
CA THR A 85 -0.11 -6.78 -5.35
C THR A 85 0.32 -5.86 -4.20
N ARG A 86 1.58 -5.47 -4.20
CA ARG A 86 2.15 -4.62 -3.15
C ARG A 86 1.48 -3.24 -3.10
N ILE A 87 1.33 -2.60 -4.26
CA ILE A 87 0.70 -1.27 -4.35
C ILE A 87 -0.74 -1.31 -3.84
N VAL A 88 -1.51 -2.34 -4.25
CA VAL A 88 -2.90 -2.49 -3.79
C VAL A 88 -2.95 -2.72 -2.28
N ASN A 89 -2.10 -3.59 -1.75
CA ASN A 89 -2.07 -3.87 -0.31
C ASN A 89 -1.65 -2.64 0.50
N ASP A 90 -0.66 -1.87 0.04
CA ASP A 90 -0.21 -0.64 0.70
C ASP A 90 -1.35 0.41 0.74
N VAL A 91 -2.08 0.56 -0.35
CA VAL A 91 -3.21 1.49 -0.44
C VAL A 91 -4.38 1.02 0.42
N LEU A 92 -4.72 -0.27 0.41
CA LEU A 92 -5.76 -0.85 1.27
C LEU A 92 -5.42 -0.64 2.75
N TYR A 93 -4.17 -0.89 3.12
CA TYR A 93 -3.70 -0.63 4.48
C TYR A 93 -3.88 0.84 4.88
N GLN A 94 -3.50 1.78 4.01
CA GLN A 94 -3.68 3.21 4.27
C GLN A 94 -5.14 3.61 4.41
N LEU A 95 -6.02 3.09 3.56
CA LEU A 95 -7.46 3.34 3.64
C LEU A 95 -8.08 2.79 4.93
N VAL A 96 -7.61 1.63 5.40
CA VAL A 96 -8.03 1.07 6.69
C VAL A 96 -7.52 1.93 7.85
N GLN A 97 -6.25 2.34 7.83
CA GLN A 97 -5.67 3.23 8.86
C GLN A 97 -6.37 4.60 8.89
N ALA A 98 -6.78 5.11 7.74
CA ALA A 98 -7.56 6.34 7.63
C ALA A 98 -9.04 6.16 8.01
N GLY A 99 -9.47 4.97 8.41
CA GLY A 99 -10.86 4.69 8.77
C GLY A 99 -11.85 4.75 7.61
N GLN A 100 -11.38 4.72 6.36
CA GLN A 100 -12.25 4.74 5.19
C GLN A 100 -12.74 3.36 4.77
N LEU A 101 -11.96 2.33 5.09
CA LEU A 101 -12.30 0.93 4.88
C LEU A 101 -12.20 0.15 6.19
N ILE A 102 -12.98 -0.92 6.27
CA ILE A 102 -12.86 -1.97 7.29
C ILE A 102 -12.38 -3.24 6.64
N ALA A 103 -11.46 -3.92 7.32
CA ALA A 103 -10.98 -5.24 6.93
C ALA A 103 -11.86 -6.31 7.58
N VAL A 104 -12.40 -7.22 6.80
CA VAL A 104 -13.30 -8.30 7.25
C VAL A 104 -12.68 -9.63 6.85
N PRO A 105 -12.61 -10.63 7.73
CA PRO A 105 -12.22 -11.98 7.33
C PRO A 105 -13.14 -12.50 6.23
N SER A 106 -12.58 -12.99 5.13
CA SER A 106 -13.33 -13.54 4.01
C SER A 106 -13.32 -15.06 4.08
N GLY A 107 -14.47 -15.68 4.42
CA GLY A 107 -14.75 -17.10 4.21
C GLY A 107 -13.80 -18.12 4.83
N ASP A 108 -13.77 -19.32 4.29
CA ASP A 108 -13.23 -20.57 4.83
C ASP A 108 -11.69 -20.66 5.04
N GLY A 109 -10.93 -19.61 4.85
CA GLY A 109 -9.48 -19.61 5.05
C GLY A 109 -9.00 -18.44 5.90
N GLU A 110 -8.27 -18.72 6.97
CA GLU A 110 -7.68 -17.72 7.90
C GLU A 110 -6.77 -16.65 7.25
N ARG A 111 -6.64 -16.62 5.92
CA ARG A 111 -5.69 -15.78 5.19
C ARG A 111 -6.29 -14.80 4.18
N GLU A 112 -7.57 -14.90 3.86
CA GLU A 112 -8.19 -13.99 2.90
C GLU A 112 -8.92 -12.87 3.63
N VAL A 113 -8.47 -11.65 3.39
CA VAL A 113 -9.06 -10.42 3.92
C VAL A 113 -9.84 -9.73 2.81
N ALA A 114 -11.09 -9.41 3.08
CA ALA A 114 -11.93 -8.60 2.23
C ALA A 114 -12.15 -7.20 2.85
N PHE A 115 -12.50 -6.24 2.03
CA PHE A 115 -12.61 -4.85 2.43
C PHE A 115 -14.00 -4.30 2.13
N ALA A 116 -14.58 -3.58 3.08
CA ALA A 116 -15.85 -2.90 2.91
C ALA A 116 -15.73 -1.42 3.29
N PRO A 117 -16.58 -0.52 2.74
CA PRO A 117 -16.61 0.88 3.17
C PRO A 117 -16.92 0.98 4.66
N ALA A 118 -16.17 1.81 5.38
CA ALA A 118 -16.40 2.06 6.81
C ALA A 118 -17.54 3.05 7.08
N HIS A 119 -17.89 3.84 6.06
CA HIS A 119 -18.93 4.89 6.11
C HIS A 119 -19.98 4.68 5.03
N ASP A 120 -21.09 5.40 5.15
CA ASP A 120 -22.10 5.43 4.11
C ASP A 120 -21.49 5.89 2.78
N THR A 121 -21.63 5.05 1.76
CA THR A 121 -21.10 5.33 0.42
C THR A 121 -21.68 6.59 -0.21
N GLY A 122 -22.88 7.03 0.21
CA GLY A 122 -23.52 8.25 -0.26
C GLY A 122 -22.86 9.53 0.25
N THR A 123 -22.08 9.47 1.33
CA THR A 123 -21.40 10.62 1.94
C THR A 123 -19.94 10.75 1.57
N LEU A 124 -19.34 9.70 0.98
CA LEU A 124 -17.93 9.68 0.61
C LEU A 124 -17.66 10.58 -0.59
N THR A 125 -16.85 11.63 -0.38
CA THR A 125 -16.41 12.54 -1.45
C THR A 125 -14.95 12.28 -1.83
N VAL A 126 -14.57 12.68 -3.04
CA VAL A 126 -13.20 12.55 -3.55
C VAL A 126 -12.21 13.21 -2.60
N TYR A 127 -12.44 14.45 -2.22
CA TYR A 127 -11.54 15.17 -1.33
C TYR A 127 -11.57 14.61 0.09
N GLY A 128 -12.75 14.22 0.61
CA GLY A 128 -12.88 13.67 1.96
C GLY A 128 -12.05 12.40 2.17
N VAL A 129 -11.99 11.51 1.18
CA VAL A 129 -11.15 10.30 1.25
C VAL A 129 -9.67 10.65 1.22
N LEU A 130 -9.25 11.60 0.35
CA LEU A 130 -7.85 12.03 0.29
C LEU A 130 -7.41 12.68 1.59
N GLU A 131 -8.22 13.57 2.13
CA GLU A 131 -7.96 14.26 3.38
C GLU A 131 -7.85 13.30 4.57
N ALA A 132 -8.73 12.32 4.65
CA ALA A 132 -8.67 11.30 5.71
C ALA A 132 -7.37 10.51 5.67
N VAL A 133 -6.88 10.15 4.47
CA VAL A 133 -5.60 9.45 4.30
C VAL A 133 -4.42 10.37 4.62
N GLU A 134 -4.45 11.62 4.20
CA GLU A 134 -3.41 12.61 4.53
C GLU A 134 -3.32 12.88 6.04
N ALA A 135 -4.45 12.87 6.73
CA ALA A 135 -4.53 13.06 8.18
C ALA A 135 -4.13 11.81 8.99
N SER A 136 -4.13 10.62 8.38
CA SER A 136 -3.80 9.36 9.07
C SER A 136 -2.30 9.14 9.32
N GLY A 137 -1.43 10.00 8.79
CA GLY A 137 0.02 9.93 8.99
C GLY A 137 0.45 10.26 10.43
N GLN A 138 1.71 9.93 10.76
CA GLN A 138 2.30 10.34 12.04
C GLN A 138 2.50 11.85 12.07
N THR A 139 1.79 12.53 12.98
CA THR A 139 1.88 13.98 13.20
C THR A 139 2.95 14.40 14.22
N THR A 140 3.74 13.46 14.71
CA THR A 140 4.68 13.65 15.83
C THR A 140 6.08 14.15 15.42
N VAL A 141 6.19 14.91 14.34
CA VAL A 141 7.42 15.67 14.11
C VAL A 141 7.28 17.00 14.87
N ASP A 142 8.02 17.14 15.97
CA ASP A 142 8.09 18.38 16.73
C ASP A 142 8.77 19.47 15.88
N LEU A 143 7.97 20.15 15.08
CA LEU A 143 8.42 21.35 14.38
C LEU A 143 8.46 22.51 15.40
N ALA A 144 9.61 23.17 15.49
CA ALA A 144 9.74 24.36 16.34
C ALA A 144 8.68 25.39 15.95
N ARG A 145 7.73 25.65 16.85
CA ARG A 145 6.63 26.59 16.61
C ARG A 145 7.18 28.01 16.44
N ASN A 146 7.05 28.53 15.24
CA ASN A 146 7.35 29.92 14.92
C ASN A 146 6.15 30.58 14.25
N ALA A 147 6.20 31.92 14.11
CA ALA A 147 5.12 32.70 13.52
C ALA A 147 4.84 32.33 12.05
N GLU A 148 5.87 31.85 11.33
CA GLU A 148 5.76 31.44 9.93
C GLU A 148 4.98 30.13 9.80
N LEU A 149 5.26 29.13 10.67
CA LEU A 149 4.51 27.88 10.68
C LEU A 149 3.03 28.10 11.00
N THR A 150 2.74 28.99 11.95
CA THR A 150 1.34 29.32 12.26
C THR A 150 0.61 29.95 11.07
N ARG A 151 1.30 30.74 10.25
CA ARG A 151 0.73 31.28 9.00
C ARG A 151 0.52 30.19 7.96
N ILE A 152 1.49 29.31 7.77
CA ILE A 152 1.40 28.17 6.85
C ILE A 152 0.23 27.27 7.24
N ASP A 153 0.06 26.93 8.50
CA ASP A 153 -1.03 26.10 9.00
C ASP A 153 -2.40 26.74 8.68
N ARG A 154 -2.51 28.05 8.88
CA ARG A 154 -3.76 28.79 8.57
C ARG A 154 -4.08 28.74 7.07
N GLU A 155 -3.09 28.99 6.22
CA GLU A 155 -3.33 28.98 4.77
C GLU A 155 -3.64 27.57 4.25
N LEU A 156 -3.00 26.54 4.79
CA LEU A 156 -3.31 25.14 4.48
C LEU A 156 -4.74 24.79 4.90
N GLU A 157 -5.20 25.23 6.08
CA GLU A 157 -6.57 24.97 6.52
C GLU A 157 -7.59 25.72 5.65
N ASN A 158 -7.32 26.95 5.23
CA ASN A 158 -8.16 27.68 4.28
C ASN A 158 -8.29 26.95 2.93
N LEU A 159 -7.17 26.38 2.43
CA LEU A 159 -7.18 25.59 1.19
C LEU A 159 -8.00 24.32 1.33
N LYS A 160 -7.87 23.62 2.47
CA LYS A 160 -8.68 22.43 2.78
C LYS A 160 -10.17 22.74 2.84
N GLU A 161 -10.53 23.82 3.53
CA GLU A 161 -11.94 24.24 3.60
C GLU A 161 -12.50 24.59 2.21
N THR A 162 -11.72 25.27 1.39
CA THR A 162 -12.11 25.59 0.02
C THR A 162 -12.34 24.34 -0.81
N ALA A 163 -11.44 23.37 -0.70
CA ALA A 163 -11.58 22.10 -1.38
C ALA A 163 -12.78 21.28 -0.89
N ARG A 164 -13.05 21.26 0.41
CA ARG A 164 -14.23 20.57 0.98
C ARG A 164 -15.54 21.17 0.45
N LYS A 165 -15.62 22.50 0.32
CA LYS A 165 -16.82 23.24 -0.10
C LYS A 165 -16.94 23.39 -1.63
N SER A 166 -15.92 22.98 -2.39
CA SER A 166 -15.94 23.06 -3.85
C SER A 166 -17.08 22.24 -4.45
N GLN A 167 -17.72 22.78 -5.47
CA GLN A 167 -18.71 22.03 -6.27
C GLN A 167 -18.05 20.87 -7.04
N ASP A 168 -16.74 20.97 -7.31
CA ASP A 168 -15.98 19.92 -7.97
C ASP A 168 -15.61 18.75 -7.03
N ASN A 169 -15.88 18.89 -5.71
CA ASN A 169 -15.71 17.81 -4.75
C ASN A 169 -16.88 16.83 -4.84
N VAL A 170 -16.92 16.06 -5.91
CA VAL A 170 -18.01 15.12 -6.20
C VAL A 170 -17.97 13.91 -5.26
N ARG A 171 -19.13 13.29 -5.07
CA ARG A 171 -19.22 12.03 -4.33
C ARG A 171 -18.68 10.88 -5.18
N LEU A 172 -18.04 9.90 -4.52
CA LEU A 172 -17.52 8.72 -5.22
C LEU A 172 -18.60 7.94 -5.97
N VAL A 173 -19.83 7.96 -5.44
CA VAL A 173 -20.98 7.29 -6.09
C VAL A 173 -21.40 7.95 -7.40
N ASP A 174 -21.11 9.22 -7.58
CA ASP A 174 -21.41 9.96 -8.80
C ASP A 174 -20.38 9.70 -9.92
N LEU A 175 -19.26 9.01 -9.59
CA LEU A 175 -18.23 8.56 -10.54
C LEU A 175 -18.43 7.11 -11.01
N LEU A 176 -19.44 6.41 -10.52
CA LEU A 176 -19.74 5.03 -10.89
C LEU A 176 -20.55 4.95 -12.17
#